data_fb20d692e7c25918e035289131ec215d
#
_entry.id   fb20d692e7c25918e035289131ec215d
#
_cell.length_a   1.000
_cell.length_b   1.000
_cell.length_c   1.000
_cell.angle_alpha   90.00
_cell.angle_beta   90.00
_cell.angle_gamma   90.00
#
_symmetry.space_group_name_H-M   'P 1'
#
loop_
_entity.id
_entity.type
_entity.pdbx_description
1 polymer ?
#
loop_
_entity_poly.entity_id
_entity_poly.type
_entity_poly.pdbx_seq_one_letter_code
_entity_poly.pdbx_strand_id
1 'polypeptide(L)'
;TRTTDVYLSPYERAVEANQAGVDFFLSIHRNSYPTDNEVMGVESLIYDLSGLKYQMAQEINEQLETVGFVDLGVKARPNLVVLKRTRMPAVLVEAGFINSDTDNELFDSNFQDIAQAIATGVLDTLENAGVLKEPETPVEQTKYRIQVGLFRNRNNAARQQETLEDRGFPAYIDQWKQYYRVISGEYDMLDEAVAAQRRLKRAGFETLLIQ
;
A
#
# COMPACT_ATOMS: atom_id res chain seq x y z
N THR A 1 -7.04 9.31 4.83
CA THR A 1 -7.89 10.34 5.45
C THR A 1 -9.28 10.45 4.82
N ARG A 2 -9.53 9.93 3.62
CA ARG A 2 -10.86 9.94 2.98
C ARG A 2 -11.02 8.74 2.05
N THR A 3 -12.26 8.23 1.96
CA THR A 3 -12.64 7.10 1.09
C THR A 3 -13.66 7.49 0.02
N THR A 4 -14.09 8.76 0.01
CA THR A 4 -15.04 9.33 -0.95
C THR A 4 -14.51 10.66 -1.46
N ASP A 5 -15.10 11.21 -2.52
CA ASP A 5 -14.70 12.50 -3.08
C ASP A 5 -15.20 13.68 -2.22
N VAL A 6 -14.67 13.77 -1.00
CA VAL A 6 -14.93 14.86 -0.05
C VAL A 6 -13.65 15.66 0.12
N TYR A 7 -13.74 16.98 -0.03
CA TYR A 7 -12.62 17.87 0.23
C TYR A 7 -12.31 17.92 1.73
N LEU A 8 -11.03 17.67 2.06
CA LEU A 8 -10.45 17.93 3.37
C LEU A 8 -9.27 18.89 3.18
N SER A 9 -9.31 20.03 3.87
CA SER A 9 -8.20 20.96 3.87
C SER A 9 -6.93 20.33 4.46
N PRO A 10 -5.73 20.83 4.11
CA PRO A 10 -4.48 20.34 4.73
C PRO A 10 -4.47 20.43 6.26
N TYR A 11 -5.17 21.41 6.83
CA TYR A 11 -5.33 21.54 8.27
C TYR A 11 -6.18 20.42 8.87
N GLU A 12 -7.34 20.12 8.26
CA GLU A 12 -8.24 19.06 8.72
C GLU A 12 -7.55 17.69 8.65
N ARG A 13 -6.76 17.42 7.60
CA ARG A 13 -5.97 16.19 7.49
C ARG A 13 -4.96 16.03 8.64
N ALA A 14 -4.29 17.12 9.00
CA ALA A 14 -3.36 17.12 10.13
C ALA A 14 -4.09 16.92 11.48
N VAL A 15 -5.26 17.53 11.66
CA VAL A 15 -6.10 17.37 12.85
C VAL A 15 -6.58 15.93 12.97
N GLU A 16 -7.06 15.32 11.88
CA GLU A 16 -7.50 13.93 11.85
C GLU A 16 -6.38 12.96 12.25
N ALA A 17 -5.18 13.13 11.66
CA ALA A 17 -4.01 12.33 12.00
C ALA A 17 -3.62 12.48 13.49
N ASN A 18 -3.64 13.71 14.02
CA ASN A 18 -3.35 14.00 15.42
C ASN A 18 -4.38 13.37 16.37
N GLN A 19 -5.66 13.36 16.00
CA GLN A 19 -6.74 12.75 16.78
C GLN A 19 -6.68 11.23 16.75
N ALA A 20 -6.31 10.65 15.60
CA ALA A 20 -6.12 9.21 15.44
C ALA A 20 -4.92 8.67 16.22
N GLY A 21 -4.00 9.54 16.65
CA GLY A 21 -2.82 9.15 17.44
C GLY A 21 -1.87 8.22 16.69
N VAL A 22 -1.77 8.40 15.36
CA VAL A 22 -0.88 7.59 14.51
C VAL A 22 0.59 7.91 14.77
N ASP A 23 1.46 6.94 14.57
CA ASP A 23 2.89 7.08 14.82
C ASP A 23 3.63 7.87 13.73
N PHE A 24 3.10 7.84 12.49
CA PHE A 24 3.66 8.51 11.32
C PHE A 24 2.56 9.09 10.44
N PHE A 25 2.91 10.15 9.72
CA PHE A 25 2.07 10.74 8.68
C PHE A 25 2.80 10.73 7.35
N LEU A 26 2.24 10.01 6.37
CA LEU A 26 2.75 9.97 5.00
C LEU A 26 1.73 10.61 4.05
N SER A 27 2.19 11.57 3.25
CA SER A 27 1.40 12.25 2.23
C SER A 27 2.02 12.00 0.86
N ILE A 28 1.28 11.39 -0.07
CA ILE A 28 1.81 11.03 -1.39
C ILE A 28 1.19 11.95 -2.43
N HIS A 29 2.04 12.60 -3.20
CA HIS A 29 1.70 13.60 -4.21
C HIS A 29 2.46 13.35 -5.50
N ARG A 30 2.09 14.10 -6.53
CA ARG A 30 2.86 14.31 -7.74
C ARG A 30 3.16 15.80 -7.86
N ASN A 31 4.41 16.13 -8.13
CA ASN A 31 4.91 17.50 -8.24
C ASN A 31 4.52 18.14 -9.56
N SER A 32 4.76 19.44 -9.69
CA SER A 32 4.66 20.16 -10.95
C SER A 32 5.74 21.24 -11.04
N TYR A 33 6.16 21.55 -12.26
CA TYR A 33 7.12 22.63 -12.55
C TYR A 33 6.50 23.61 -13.56
N PRO A 34 6.87 24.89 -13.57
CA PRO A 34 6.27 25.87 -14.47
C PRO A 34 6.43 25.57 -15.96
N THR A 35 7.50 24.86 -16.34
CA THR A 35 7.81 24.50 -17.72
C THR A 35 7.76 22.98 -17.87
N ASP A 36 7.08 22.49 -18.92
CA ASP A 36 6.97 21.07 -19.21
C ASP A 36 8.33 20.46 -19.55
N ASN A 37 8.56 19.25 -19.06
CA ASN A 37 9.75 18.43 -19.34
C ASN A 37 11.11 19.05 -18.95
N GLU A 38 11.11 20.11 -18.12
CA GLU A 38 12.35 20.74 -17.65
C GLU A 38 12.88 20.07 -16.38
N VAL A 39 11.98 19.60 -15.51
CA VAL A 39 12.34 18.90 -14.26
C VAL A 39 11.62 17.57 -14.18
N MET A 40 12.34 16.55 -13.76
CA MET A 40 11.83 15.18 -13.54
C MET A 40 12.48 14.58 -12.30
N GLY A 41 11.83 13.56 -11.72
CA GLY A 41 12.35 12.81 -10.58
C GLY A 41 11.48 12.92 -9.34
N VAL A 42 11.98 12.39 -8.24
CA VAL A 42 11.28 12.33 -6.96
C VAL A 42 11.96 13.20 -5.93
N GLU A 43 11.18 13.78 -5.02
CA GLU A 43 11.70 14.46 -3.84
C GLU A 43 10.81 14.21 -2.64
N SER A 44 11.39 14.15 -1.46
CA SER A 44 10.64 14.06 -0.21
C SER A 44 10.76 15.35 0.59
N LEU A 45 9.62 15.84 1.08
CA LEU A 45 9.50 17.09 1.82
C LEU A 45 9.21 16.79 3.28
N ILE A 46 9.94 17.44 4.18
CA ILE A 46 9.82 17.29 5.62
C ILE A 46 9.87 18.65 6.32
N TYR A 47 9.47 18.71 7.60
CA TYR A 47 9.47 19.97 8.34
C TYR A 47 10.88 20.52 8.53
N ASP A 48 11.82 19.68 8.99
CA ASP A 48 13.24 19.98 9.15
C ASP A 48 14.08 18.73 8.83
N LEU A 49 15.34 18.90 8.47
CA LEU A 49 16.26 17.84 8.05
C LEU A 49 16.83 17.08 9.27
N SER A 50 15.98 16.48 10.10
CA SER A 50 16.42 15.78 11.29
C SER A 50 15.51 14.62 11.69
N GLY A 51 16.08 13.67 12.46
CA GLY A 51 15.38 12.57 13.11
C GLY A 51 14.82 11.54 12.12
N LEU A 52 13.90 10.72 12.61
CA LEU A 52 13.39 9.56 11.87
C LEU A 52 12.68 9.92 10.56
N LYS A 53 11.98 11.07 10.50
CA LYS A 53 11.36 11.56 9.26
C LYS A 53 12.37 11.84 8.15
N TYR A 54 13.60 12.27 8.52
CA TYR A 54 14.66 12.50 7.53
C TYR A 54 15.19 11.19 6.97
N GLN A 55 15.46 10.22 7.84
CA GLN A 55 15.88 8.87 7.43
C GLN A 55 14.82 8.22 6.54
N MET A 56 13.54 8.26 6.96
CA MET A 56 12.43 7.73 6.15
C MET A 56 12.32 8.40 4.78
N ALA A 57 12.50 9.71 4.72
CA ALA A 57 12.46 10.44 3.46
C ALA A 57 13.61 10.05 2.52
N GLN A 58 14.81 9.79 3.06
CA GLN A 58 15.96 9.30 2.30
C GLN A 58 15.70 7.88 1.77
N GLU A 59 15.31 6.95 2.65
CA GLU A 59 15.02 5.55 2.26
C GLU A 59 13.92 5.48 1.20
N ILE A 60 12.85 6.27 1.32
CA ILE A 60 11.79 6.31 0.30
C ILE A 60 12.34 6.80 -1.05
N ASN A 61 13.16 7.86 -1.06
CA ASN A 61 13.76 8.37 -2.30
C ASN A 61 14.70 7.33 -2.93
N GLU A 62 15.56 6.69 -2.14
CA GLU A 62 16.47 5.63 -2.60
C GLU A 62 15.70 4.45 -3.21
N GLN A 63 14.62 4.02 -2.59
CA GLN A 63 13.78 2.97 -3.16
C GLN A 63 13.09 3.40 -4.46
N LEU A 64 12.61 4.64 -4.56
CA LEU A 64 12.02 5.19 -5.79
C LEU A 64 13.06 5.34 -6.91
N GLU A 65 14.31 5.62 -6.59
CA GLU A 65 15.42 5.61 -7.56
C GLU A 65 15.61 4.22 -8.18
N THR A 66 15.43 3.13 -7.42
CA THR A 66 15.49 1.76 -7.96
C THR A 66 14.41 1.47 -9.00
N VAL A 67 13.29 2.18 -8.96
CA VAL A 67 12.21 2.08 -9.96
C VAL A 67 12.55 2.81 -11.25
N GLY A 68 13.52 3.74 -11.20
CA GLY A 68 14.01 4.48 -12.36
C GLY A 68 13.85 6.00 -12.27
N PHE A 69 13.34 6.54 -11.16
CA PHE A 69 13.27 7.98 -10.96
C PHE A 69 14.65 8.58 -10.62
N VAL A 70 14.81 9.84 -10.96
CA VAL A 70 15.95 10.64 -10.49
C VAL A 70 15.66 11.11 -9.06
N ASP A 71 16.56 10.85 -8.11
CA ASP A 71 16.43 11.39 -6.76
C ASP A 71 16.86 12.86 -6.72
N LEU A 72 15.91 13.74 -6.39
CA LEU A 72 16.12 15.19 -6.20
C LEU A 72 16.38 15.56 -4.74
N GLY A 73 16.50 14.57 -3.89
CA GLY A 73 16.83 14.69 -2.48
C GLY A 73 15.67 15.05 -1.56
N VAL A 74 16.02 15.16 -0.30
CA VAL A 74 15.09 15.55 0.77
C VAL A 74 15.18 17.04 1.04
N LYS A 75 14.04 17.72 1.12
CA LYS A 75 13.99 19.19 1.30
C LYS A 75 13.15 19.59 2.51
N ALA A 76 13.65 20.57 3.26
CA ALA A 76 12.87 21.16 4.35
C ALA A 76 11.78 22.11 3.80
N ARG A 77 10.54 21.92 4.26
CA ARG A 77 9.37 22.74 3.91
C ARG A 77 8.53 23.05 5.16
N PRO A 78 9.06 23.86 6.10
CA PRO A 78 8.40 24.13 7.38
C PRO A 78 7.07 24.89 7.25
N ASN A 79 6.76 25.43 6.08
CA ASN A 79 5.53 26.16 5.83
C ASN A 79 4.38 25.28 5.30
N LEU A 80 4.64 24.03 4.91
CA LEU A 80 3.59 23.11 4.50
C LEU A 80 2.73 22.71 5.71
N VAL A 81 1.42 22.95 5.60
CA VAL A 81 0.49 22.82 6.70
C VAL A 81 0.50 21.41 7.29
N VAL A 82 0.48 20.37 6.46
CA VAL A 82 0.49 18.99 6.93
C VAL A 82 1.80 18.61 7.64
N LEU A 83 2.93 19.16 7.24
CA LEU A 83 4.22 18.93 7.90
C LEU A 83 4.37 19.73 9.19
N LYS A 84 3.76 20.92 9.25
CA LYS A 84 3.83 21.84 10.39
C LYS A 84 2.86 21.51 11.51
N ARG A 85 1.68 20.96 11.17
CA ARG A 85 0.56 20.80 12.10
C ARG A 85 0.36 19.36 12.61
N THR A 86 1.00 18.39 11.99
CA THR A 86 1.11 17.02 12.53
C THR A 86 2.05 17.01 13.72
N ARG A 87 1.74 16.19 14.72
CA ARG A 87 2.51 16.03 15.96
C ARG A 87 3.53 14.90 15.87
N MET A 88 3.31 13.96 14.99
CA MET A 88 4.17 12.83 14.71
C MET A 88 5.15 13.16 13.57
N PRO A 89 6.21 12.35 13.37
CA PRO A 89 7.06 12.46 12.18
C PRO A 89 6.22 12.41 10.90
N ALA A 90 6.47 13.36 9.99
CA ALA A 90 5.68 13.53 8.77
C ALA A 90 6.59 13.68 7.56
N VAL A 91 6.27 12.94 6.49
CA VAL A 91 6.92 12.99 5.18
C VAL A 91 5.88 13.23 4.10
N LEU A 92 6.15 14.16 3.18
CA LEU A 92 5.39 14.33 1.95
C LEU A 92 6.29 13.91 0.79
N VAL A 93 5.86 12.87 0.09
CA VAL A 93 6.58 12.31 -1.06
C VAL A 93 6.00 12.88 -2.35
N GLU A 94 6.84 13.47 -3.18
CA GLU A 94 6.52 13.89 -4.53
C GLU A 94 7.05 12.82 -5.51
N ALA A 95 6.16 11.89 -5.92
CA ALA A 95 6.50 10.77 -6.78
C ALA A 95 6.44 11.17 -8.26
N GLY A 96 7.44 11.93 -8.70
CA GLY A 96 7.55 12.43 -10.07
C GLY A 96 6.74 13.71 -10.34
N PHE A 97 6.97 14.30 -11.50
CA PHE A 97 6.30 15.53 -11.95
C PHE A 97 5.18 15.20 -12.95
N ILE A 98 3.98 15.79 -12.73
CA ILE A 98 2.81 15.56 -13.59
C ILE A 98 2.98 16.13 -15.01
N ASN A 99 3.90 17.05 -15.19
CA ASN A 99 4.24 17.67 -16.47
C ASN A 99 5.62 17.25 -17.01
N SER A 100 6.11 16.09 -16.56
CA SER A 100 7.26 15.38 -17.15
C SER A 100 6.76 14.11 -17.84
N ASP A 101 6.99 14.01 -19.16
CA ASP A 101 6.61 12.82 -19.94
C ASP A 101 7.33 11.57 -19.44
N THR A 102 8.62 11.69 -19.08
CA THR A 102 9.42 10.61 -18.52
C THR A 102 8.84 10.09 -17.21
N ASP A 103 8.50 11.00 -16.28
CA ASP A 103 7.93 10.60 -14.99
C ASP A 103 6.51 10.02 -15.15
N ASN A 104 5.74 10.51 -16.13
CA ASN A 104 4.43 9.97 -16.44
C ASN A 104 4.53 8.54 -16.99
N GLU A 105 5.47 8.28 -17.91
CA GLU A 105 5.71 6.95 -18.44
C GLU A 105 6.13 5.96 -17.35
N LEU A 106 7.06 6.38 -16.46
CA LEU A 106 7.46 5.59 -15.31
C LEU A 106 6.28 5.31 -14.36
N PHE A 107 5.49 6.34 -14.05
CA PHE A 107 4.36 6.23 -13.13
C PHE A 107 3.29 5.28 -13.66
N ASP A 108 2.94 5.38 -14.94
CA ASP A 108 1.90 4.56 -15.55
C ASP A 108 2.36 3.10 -15.73
N SER A 109 3.64 2.90 -16.07
CA SER A 109 4.19 1.56 -16.34
C SER A 109 4.53 0.79 -15.06
N ASN A 110 4.95 1.48 -13.98
CA ASN A 110 5.50 0.87 -12.77
C ASN A 110 4.70 1.24 -11.49
N PHE A 111 3.40 1.50 -11.61
CA PHE A 111 2.58 1.95 -10.48
C PHE A 111 2.69 1.06 -9.22
N GLN A 112 2.72 -0.26 -9.40
CA GLN A 112 2.84 -1.21 -8.29
C GLN A 112 4.25 -1.18 -7.66
N ASP A 113 5.29 -1.03 -8.49
CA ASP A 113 6.67 -0.97 -8.01
C ASP A 113 6.93 0.35 -7.25
N ILE A 114 6.32 1.45 -7.69
CA ILE A 114 6.34 2.73 -6.97
C ILE A 114 5.69 2.60 -5.60
N ALA A 115 4.51 1.97 -5.54
CA ALA A 115 3.82 1.75 -4.26
C ALA A 115 4.64 0.85 -3.33
N GLN A 116 5.25 -0.21 -3.88
CA GLN A 116 6.13 -1.11 -3.14
C GLN A 116 7.39 -0.39 -2.65
N ALA A 117 8.03 0.42 -3.48
CA ALA A 117 9.22 1.19 -3.12
C ALA A 117 8.95 2.13 -1.94
N ILE A 118 7.84 2.89 -1.98
CA ILE A 118 7.44 3.75 -0.86
C ILE A 118 7.22 2.92 0.42
N ALA A 119 6.51 1.80 0.32
CA ALA A 119 6.26 0.92 1.46
C ALA A 119 7.55 0.33 2.04
N THR A 120 8.48 -0.11 1.17
CA THR A 120 9.79 -0.65 1.57
C THR A 120 10.59 0.41 2.31
N GLY A 121 10.73 1.63 1.78
CA GLY A 121 11.47 2.70 2.45
C GLY A 121 10.91 3.07 3.83
N VAL A 122 9.58 3.00 4.02
CA VAL A 122 8.96 3.15 5.33
C VAL A 122 9.33 2.00 6.26
N LEU A 123 9.19 0.74 5.81
CA LEU A 123 9.44 -0.44 6.64
C LEU A 123 10.91 -0.54 7.05
N ASP A 124 11.83 -0.36 6.10
CA ASP A 124 13.28 -0.39 6.37
C ASP A 124 13.67 0.66 7.40
N THR A 125 13.10 1.86 7.32
CA THR A 125 13.32 2.91 8.31
C THR A 125 12.84 2.50 9.69
N LEU A 126 11.66 1.89 9.79
CA LEU A 126 11.07 1.48 11.07
C LEU A 126 11.83 0.30 11.69
N GLU A 127 12.29 -0.64 10.89
CA GLU A 127 13.15 -1.75 11.33
C GLU A 127 14.50 -1.22 11.85
N ASN A 128 15.17 -0.40 11.07
CA ASN A 128 16.47 0.18 11.42
C ASN A 128 16.40 1.05 12.68
N ALA A 129 15.27 1.71 12.92
CA ALA A 129 15.03 2.49 14.12
C ALA A 129 14.59 1.65 15.34
N GLY A 130 14.41 0.34 15.20
CA GLY A 130 13.92 -0.55 16.25
C GLY A 130 12.47 -0.22 16.69
N VAL A 131 11.71 0.46 15.85
CA VAL A 131 10.31 0.81 16.11
C VAL A 131 9.41 -0.40 15.84
N LEU A 132 9.73 -1.18 14.80
CA LEU A 132 9.13 -2.47 14.60
C LEU A 132 9.77 -3.44 15.58
N LYS A 133 9.13 -3.66 16.72
CA LYS A 133 9.48 -4.81 17.57
C LYS A 133 9.00 -6.05 16.81
N GLU A 134 9.90 -7.01 16.60
CA GLU A 134 9.46 -8.35 16.27
C GLU A 134 8.41 -8.77 17.31
N PRO A 135 7.25 -9.26 16.91
CA PRO A 135 6.27 -9.76 17.86
C PRO A 135 6.92 -10.86 18.69
N GLU A 136 6.98 -10.70 20.00
CA GLU A 136 7.51 -11.68 20.97
C GLU A 136 6.69 -12.99 21.02
N THR A 137 5.67 -13.08 20.18
CA THR A 137 4.86 -14.30 19.96
C THR A 137 4.97 -14.71 18.50
N PRO A 138 5.02 -16.03 18.20
CA PRO A 138 4.91 -16.48 16.82
C PRO A 138 3.63 -15.85 16.25
N VAL A 139 3.77 -14.95 15.29
CA VAL A 139 2.65 -14.51 14.48
C VAL A 139 2.14 -15.80 13.84
N GLU A 140 0.93 -16.25 14.17
CA GLU A 140 0.22 -17.13 13.25
C GLU A 140 0.28 -16.41 11.91
N GLN A 141 1.09 -16.92 10.98
CA GLN A 141 1.21 -16.36 9.64
C GLN A 141 -0.20 -16.33 9.08
N THR A 142 -0.81 -15.14 9.08
CA THR A 142 -2.15 -14.97 8.51
C THR A 142 -2.02 -15.19 7.02
N LYS A 143 -2.33 -16.42 6.60
CA LYS A 143 -2.25 -16.80 5.20
C LYS A 143 -3.25 -16.01 4.38
N TYR A 144 -2.83 -15.60 3.22
CA TYR A 144 -3.75 -15.07 2.22
C TYR A 144 -4.59 -16.21 1.65
N ARG A 145 -5.92 -16.05 1.67
CA ARG A 145 -6.87 -17.07 1.21
C ARG A 145 -7.79 -16.45 0.15
N ILE A 146 -8.22 -17.27 -0.80
CA ILE A 146 -9.12 -16.80 -1.86
C ILE A 146 -10.52 -17.35 -1.60
N GLN A 147 -11.43 -16.50 -1.16
CA GLN A 147 -12.84 -16.82 -1.03
C GLN A 147 -13.50 -16.78 -2.41
N VAL A 148 -14.15 -17.89 -2.80
CA VAL A 148 -14.84 -18.05 -4.09
C VAL A 148 -16.36 -18.10 -3.91
N GLY A 149 -16.83 -18.17 -2.68
CA GLY A 149 -18.26 -18.14 -2.38
C GLY A 149 -18.55 -17.97 -0.89
N LEU A 150 -19.72 -17.43 -0.58
CA LEU A 150 -20.24 -17.27 0.77
C LEU A 150 -21.72 -17.68 0.81
N PHE A 151 -22.06 -18.73 1.55
CA PHE A 151 -23.36 -19.36 1.51
C PHE A 151 -23.96 -19.50 2.92
N ARG A 152 -25.28 -19.35 3.02
CA ARG A 152 -26.01 -19.67 4.26
C ARG A 152 -26.27 -21.18 4.41
N ASN A 153 -26.30 -21.91 3.29
CA ASN A 153 -26.58 -23.33 3.25
C ASN A 153 -25.31 -24.11 2.85
N ARG A 154 -24.90 -25.07 3.67
CA ARG A 154 -23.71 -25.89 3.47
C ARG A 154 -23.76 -26.67 2.15
N ASN A 155 -24.94 -27.14 1.73
CA ASN A 155 -25.07 -27.90 0.47
C ASN A 155 -24.77 -27.02 -0.77
N ASN A 156 -25.05 -25.71 -0.69
CA ASN A 156 -24.70 -24.79 -1.77
C ASN A 156 -23.20 -24.54 -1.81
N ALA A 157 -22.56 -24.43 -0.64
CA ALA A 157 -21.11 -24.35 -0.54
C ALA A 157 -20.43 -25.62 -1.09
N ALA A 158 -20.98 -26.80 -0.77
CA ALA A 158 -20.47 -28.08 -1.27
C ALA A 158 -20.52 -28.19 -2.81
N ARG A 159 -21.61 -27.74 -3.45
CA ARG A 159 -21.70 -27.70 -4.91
C ARG A 159 -20.67 -26.73 -5.53
N GLN A 160 -20.43 -25.62 -4.88
CA GLN A 160 -19.39 -24.67 -5.34
C GLN A 160 -18.00 -25.26 -5.20
N GLN A 161 -17.72 -25.96 -4.08
CA GLN A 161 -16.47 -26.67 -3.88
C GLN A 161 -16.26 -27.73 -4.99
N GLU A 162 -17.23 -28.61 -5.21
CA GLU A 162 -17.20 -29.62 -6.27
C GLU A 162 -16.94 -29.00 -7.64
N THR A 163 -17.62 -27.88 -7.98
CA THR A 163 -17.41 -27.15 -9.24
C THR A 163 -15.97 -26.64 -9.40
N LEU A 164 -15.34 -26.21 -8.32
CA LEU A 164 -13.94 -25.77 -8.32
C LEU A 164 -13.00 -26.95 -8.52
N GLU A 165 -13.20 -28.04 -7.78
CA GLU A 165 -12.40 -29.25 -7.84
C GLU A 165 -12.46 -29.92 -9.21
N ASP A 166 -13.64 -30.00 -9.83
CA ASP A 166 -13.84 -30.49 -11.20
C ASP A 166 -13.08 -29.67 -12.26
N ARG A 167 -12.81 -28.39 -11.97
CA ARG A 167 -12.01 -27.52 -12.84
C ARG A 167 -10.53 -27.43 -12.44
N GLY A 168 -10.09 -28.30 -11.52
CA GLY A 168 -8.70 -28.40 -11.10
C GLY A 168 -8.25 -27.33 -10.10
N PHE A 169 -9.19 -26.67 -9.41
CA PHE A 169 -8.90 -25.74 -8.34
C PHE A 169 -9.20 -26.38 -6.98
N PRO A 170 -8.19 -26.73 -6.18
CA PRO A 170 -8.41 -27.27 -4.83
C PRO A 170 -9.24 -26.28 -4.00
N ALA A 171 -10.26 -26.79 -3.31
CA ALA A 171 -11.13 -25.95 -2.51
C ALA A 171 -11.59 -26.68 -1.23
N TYR A 172 -11.89 -25.89 -0.20
CA TYR A 172 -12.49 -26.41 1.03
C TYR A 172 -13.53 -25.43 1.57
N ILE A 173 -14.37 -25.95 2.48
CA ILE A 173 -15.41 -25.15 3.13
C ILE A 173 -14.93 -24.80 4.53
N ASP A 174 -14.94 -23.50 4.82
CA ASP A 174 -14.67 -22.90 6.12
C ASP A 174 -15.97 -22.30 6.69
N GLN A 175 -16.21 -22.51 7.98
CA GLN A 175 -17.35 -21.87 8.65
C GLN A 175 -16.96 -20.53 9.23
N TRP A 176 -17.60 -19.46 8.77
CA TRP A 176 -17.40 -18.11 9.25
C TRP A 176 -18.73 -17.52 9.77
N LYS A 177 -18.82 -17.34 11.06
CA LYS A 177 -20.07 -16.91 11.70
C LYS A 177 -21.22 -17.88 11.34
N GLN A 178 -22.30 -17.36 10.75
CA GLN A 178 -23.47 -18.11 10.30
C GLN A 178 -23.41 -18.56 8.82
N TYR A 179 -22.24 -18.39 8.19
CA TYR A 179 -22.05 -18.65 6.76
C TYR A 179 -21.02 -19.75 6.54
N TYR A 180 -21.05 -20.34 5.35
CA TYR A 180 -20.07 -21.29 4.82
C TYR A 180 -19.31 -20.60 3.70
N ARG A 181 -18.01 -20.37 3.90
CA ARG A 181 -17.10 -19.84 2.88
C ARG A 181 -16.51 -21.00 2.09
N VAL A 182 -16.45 -20.83 0.77
CA VAL A 182 -15.66 -21.73 -0.08
C VAL A 182 -14.33 -21.03 -0.36
N ILE A 183 -13.25 -21.65 0.07
CA ILE A 183 -11.88 -21.14 -0.02
C ILE A 183 -11.13 -21.98 -1.05
N SER A 184 -10.39 -21.32 -1.96
CA SER A 184 -9.51 -21.99 -2.92
C SER A 184 -8.07 -21.49 -2.75
N GLY A 185 -7.25 -22.30 -2.07
CA GLY A 185 -5.84 -22.03 -1.82
C GLY A 185 -5.56 -21.16 -0.60
N GLU A 186 -4.39 -21.42 -0.03
CA GLU A 186 -3.78 -20.64 1.06
C GLU A 186 -2.34 -20.32 0.67
N TYR A 187 -1.93 -19.07 0.86
CA TYR A 187 -0.65 -18.54 0.38
C TYR A 187 0.01 -17.75 1.49
N ASP A 188 1.31 -17.92 1.63
CA ASP A 188 2.10 -17.14 2.59
C ASP A 188 2.45 -15.77 2.03
N MET A 189 2.47 -15.62 0.68
CA MET A 189 2.81 -14.38 -0.01
C MET A 189 1.63 -13.81 -0.79
N LEU A 190 1.48 -12.49 -0.74
CA LEU A 190 0.40 -11.77 -1.42
C LEU A 190 0.41 -11.97 -2.94
N ASP A 191 1.58 -11.93 -3.56
CA ASP A 191 1.72 -12.08 -5.03
C ASP A 191 1.31 -13.45 -5.52
N GLU A 192 1.59 -14.51 -4.76
CA GLU A 192 1.11 -15.87 -5.08
C GLU A 192 -0.40 -15.95 -5.01
N ALA A 193 -1.00 -15.36 -3.96
CA ALA A 193 -2.43 -15.27 -3.80
C ALA A 193 -3.09 -14.48 -4.94
N VAL A 194 -2.52 -13.33 -5.33
CA VAL A 194 -3.00 -12.52 -6.45
C VAL A 194 -2.88 -13.25 -7.78
N ALA A 195 -1.77 -13.97 -8.02
CA ALA A 195 -1.59 -14.77 -9.23
C ALA A 195 -2.62 -15.91 -9.31
N ALA A 196 -2.91 -16.58 -8.20
CA ALA A 196 -3.92 -17.62 -8.11
C ALA A 196 -5.34 -17.05 -8.27
N GLN A 197 -5.63 -15.90 -7.66
CA GLN A 197 -6.89 -15.19 -7.84
C GLN A 197 -7.16 -14.86 -9.32
N ARG A 198 -6.15 -14.39 -10.05
CA ARG A 198 -6.26 -14.11 -11.48
C ARG A 198 -6.57 -15.36 -12.30
N ARG A 199 -6.04 -16.53 -11.92
CA ARG A 199 -6.35 -17.81 -12.57
C ARG A 199 -7.81 -18.19 -12.36
N LEU A 200 -8.32 -18.07 -11.13
CA LEU A 200 -9.72 -18.32 -10.80
C LEU A 200 -10.67 -17.38 -11.55
N LYS A 201 -10.36 -16.08 -11.60
CA LYS A 201 -11.15 -15.11 -12.37
C LYS A 201 -11.21 -15.44 -13.86
N ARG A 202 -10.07 -15.84 -14.46
CA ARG A 202 -10.04 -16.30 -15.86
C ARG A 202 -10.85 -17.56 -16.11
N ALA A 203 -10.99 -18.41 -15.11
CA ALA A 203 -11.86 -19.58 -15.15
C ALA A 203 -13.36 -19.24 -14.91
N GLY A 204 -13.71 -17.96 -14.73
CA GLY A 204 -15.08 -17.50 -14.58
C GLY A 204 -15.61 -17.48 -13.14
N PHE A 205 -14.75 -17.57 -12.14
CA PHE A 205 -15.15 -17.51 -10.74
C PHE A 205 -15.05 -16.09 -10.18
N GLU A 206 -16.07 -15.67 -9.44
CA GLU A 206 -16.00 -14.47 -8.59
C GLU A 206 -15.12 -14.78 -7.37
N THR A 207 -14.23 -13.85 -7.01
CA THR A 207 -13.25 -14.09 -5.96
C THR A 207 -12.99 -12.88 -5.08
N LEU A 208 -12.77 -13.12 -3.79
CA LEU A 208 -12.35 -12.14 -2.81
C LEU A 208 -11.07 -12.63 -2.13
N LEU A 209 -10.03 -11.81 -2.10
CA LEU A 209 -8.83 -12.09 -1.32
C LEU A 209 -9.10 -11.73 0.14
N ILE A 210 -8.81 -12.65 1.06
CA ILE A 210 -8.99 -12.48 2.51
C ILE A 210 -7.72 -12.95 3.26
N GLN A 211 -7.52 -12.44 4.44
CA GLN A 211 -6.52 -12.90 5.42
C GLN A 211 -7.19 -13.65 6.56
#